data_7d8fe626a17ba74a0c17a9970f86c74a
#
_entry.id   7d8fe626a17ba74a0c17a9970f86c74a
#
_cell.length_a   1.000
_cell.length_b   1.000
_cell.length_c   1.000
_cell.angle_alpha   90.00
_cell.angle_beta   90.00
_cell.angle_gamma   90.00
#
_symmetry.space_group_name_H-M   'P 1'
#
loop_
_entity.id
_entity.type
_entity.pdbx_description
1 polymer ?
#
loop_
_entity_poly.entity_id
_entity_poly.type
_entity_poly.pdbx_seq_one_letter_code
_entity_poly.pdbx_strand_id
1 'polypeptide(L)'
;MNDMIAALSIAPAGQPSDPSVAPDAPGSYTNAVAAVVDVIRRSGLPCETTSMFTSIEGEWDEVMTVVKAACDEAMRFGSRVSLVLKADIRADGRTGELTGKVDRVTAKLQEGTRKLQEGTR
;
A
#
# COMPACT_ATOMS: atom_id res chain seq x y z
N MET A 1 -6.65 -6.63 -19.57
CA MET A 1 -7.16 -6.02 -18.32
C MET A 1 -6.20 -4.98 -17.82
N ASN A 2 -6.70 -3.99 -17.15
CA ASN A 2 -5.90 -2.83 -16.77
C ASN A 2 -5.31 -3.03 -15.39
N ASP A 3 -4.03 -2.69 -15.25
CA ASP A 3 -3.41 -2.62 -13.95
C ASP A 3 -3.86 -1.37 -13.21
N MET A 4 -3.83 -1.46 -11.90
CA MET A 4 -4.04 -0.32 -11.03
C MET A 4 -3.04 -0.32 -9.90
N ILE A 5 -2.84 0.85 -9.29
CA ILE A 5 -2.16 0.97 -8.01
C ILE A 5 -3.22 1.29 -6.97
N ALA A 6 -3.23 0.52 -5.89
CA ALA A 6 -4.09 0.76 -4.74
C ALA A 6 -3.21 1.07 -3.53
N ALA A 7 -3.46 2.20 -2.90
CA ALA A 7 -2.82 2.57 -1.64
C ALA A 7 -3.83 2.36 -0.51
N LEU A 8 -3.47 1.57 0.48
CA LEU A 8 -4.38 1.23 1.57
C LEU A 8 -3.78 1.49 2.94
N SER A 9 -4.66 1.87 3.86
CA SER A 9 -4.39 1.99 5.28
C SER A 9 -5.50 1.27 6.02
N ILE A 10 -5.15 0.37 6.93
CA ILE A 10 -6.10 -0.49 7.65
C ILE A 10 -5.85 -0.33 9.14
N ALA A 11 -6.88 0.06 9.88
CA ALA A 11 -6.80 0.27 11.32
C ALA A 11 -7.88 -0.56 12.05
N PRO A 12 -7.50 -1.58 12.82
CA PRO A 12 -8.45 -2.30 13.67
C PRO A 12 -8.80 -1.49 14.92
N ALA A 13 -10.00 -1.69 15.43
CA ALA A 13 -10.45 -1.12 16.68
C ALA A 13 -11.38 -2.10 17.40
N GLY A 14 -11.57 -1.88 18.69
CA GLY A 14 -12.39 -2.75 19.53
C GLY A 14 -11.63 -3.98 20.02
N GLN A 15 -12.37 -4.92 20.62
CA GLN A 15 -11.79 -6.13 21.17
C GLN A 15 -11.31 -7.07 20.06
N PRO A 16 -10.13 -7.67 20.20
CA PRO A 16 -9.68 -8.68 19.25
C PRO A 16 -10.69 -9.83 19.13
N SER A 17 -10.96 -10.26 17.91
CA SER A 17 -11.81 -11.43 17.66
C SER A 17 -11.03 -12.73 17.86
N ASP A 18 -9.70 -12.67 17.78
CA ASP A 18 -8.81 -13.81 17.99
C ASP A 18 -7.98 -13.57 19.26
N PRO A 19 -8.23 -14.33 20.33
CA PRO A 19 -7.53 -14.13 21.59
C PRO A 19 -6.04 -14.53 21.52
N SER A 20 -5.61 -15.21 20.47
CA SER A 20 -4.22 -15.64 20.31
C SER A 20 -3.31 -14.55 19.74
N VAL A 21 -3.86 -13.46 19.18
CA VAL A 21 -3.02 -12.38 18.67
C VAL A 21 -2.43 -11.56 19.82
N ALA A 22 -1.17 -11.13 19.64
CA ALA A 22 -0.55 -10.23 20.59
C ALA A 22 -1.20 -8.84 20.46
N PRO A 23 -1.73 -8.28 21.57
CA PRO A 23 -2.33 -6.95 21.52
C PRO A 23 -1.26 -5.89 21.25
N ASP A 24 -1.65 -4.84 20.55
CA ASP A 24 -0.80 -3.68 20.38
C ASP A 24 -0.78 -2.82 21.65
N ALA A 25 0.33 -2.14 21.88
CA ALA A 25 0.43 -1.15 22.95
C ALA A 25 -0.56 0.02 22.66
N PRO A 26 -1.07 0.72 23.70
CA PRO A 26 -1.93 1.86 23.48
C PRO A 26 -1.31 2.89 22.53
N GLY A 27 -2.09 3.32 21.53
CA GLY A 27 -1.63 4.27 20.51
C GLY A 27 -0.76 3.67 19.40
N SER A 28 -0.60 2.34 19.36
CA SER A 28 0.19 1.65 18.34
C SER A 28 -0.66 0.66 17.57
N TYR A 29 -0.31 0.44 16.30
CA TYR A 29 -0.90 -0.60 15.44
C TYR A 29 0.16 -1.55 14.89
N THR A 30 1.35 -1.58 15.48
CA THR A 30 2.50 -2.28 14.91
C THR A 30 2.24 -3.76 14.66
N ASN A 31 1.65 -4.47 15.61
CA ASN A 31 1.40 -5.91 15.44
C ASN A 31 0.34 -6.16 14.36
N ALA A 32 -0.73 -5.39 14.36
CA ALA A 32 -1.78 -5.50 13.36
C ALA A 32 -1.26 -5.15 11.95
N VAL A 33 -0.50 -4.07 11.82
CA VAL A 33 0.08 -3.65 10.54
C VAL A 33 1.08 -4.69 10.03
N ALA A 34 1.91 -5.24 10.89
CA ALA A 34 2.85 -6.31 10.50
C ALA A 34 2.12 -7.51 9.92
N ALA A 35 1.03 -7.95 10.56
CA ALA A 35 0.22 -9.07 10.07
C ALA A 35 -0.44 -8.75 8.73
N VAL A 36 -0.98 -7.55 8.56
CA VAL A 36 -1.60 -7.09 7.30
C VAL A 36 -0.56 -7.03 6.18
N VAL A 37 0.59 -6.42 6.43
CA VAL A 37 1.66 -6.32 5.43
C VAL A 37 2.17 -7.70 5.03
N ASP A 38 2.26 -8.65 5.97
CA ASP A 38 2.66 -10.02 5.66
C ASP A 38 1.68 -10.68 4.69
N VAL A 39 0.37 -10.51 4.88
CA VAL A 39 -0.65 -11.01 3.94
C VAL A 39 -0.43 -10.42 2.55
N ILE A 40 -0.20 -9.12 2.48
CA ILE A 40 0.02 -8.42 1.20
C ILE A 40 1.28 -8.95 0.50
N ARG A 41 2.39 -9.07 1.22
CA ARG A 41 3.65 -9.57 0.64
C ARG A 41 3.54 -11.00 0.16
N ARG A 42 2.83 -11.85 0.88
CA ARG A 42 2.63 -13.25 0.47
C ARG A 42 1.76 -13.40 -0.78
N SER A 43 1.03 -12.38 -1.17
CA SER A 43 0.24 -12.39 -2.41
C SER A 43 1.11 -12.49 -3.66
N GLY A 44 2.37 -12.05 -3.57
CA GLY A 44 3.28 -12.00 -4.71
C GLY A 44 3.08 -10.80 -5.63
N LEU A 45 2.06 -9.97 -5.40
CA LEU A 45 1.88 -8.75 -6.17
C LEU A 45 2.94 -7.71 -5.78
N PRO A 46 3.39 -6.88 -6.74
CA PRO A 46 4.27 -5.77 -6.41
C PRO A 46 3.66 -4.89 -5.33
N CYS A 47 4.41 -4.61 -4.29
CA CYS A 47 3.93 -3.80 -3.17
C CYS A 47 5.05 -3.01 -2.52
N GLU A 48 4.67 -1.93 -1.84
CA GLU A 48 5.59 -1.07 -1.10
C GLU A 48 4.88 -0.52 0.13
N THR A 49 5.54 -0.60 1.27
CA THR A 49 5.03 -0.05 2.53
C THR A 49 5.81 1.20 2.90
N THR A 50 5.07 2.28 3.14
CA THR A 50 5.60 3.54 3.65
C THR A 50 5.01 3.83 5.02
N SER A 51 5.35 4.97 5.60
CA SER A 51 4.89 5.33 6.95
C SER A 51 3.37 5.47 7.09
N MET A 52 2.65 5.73 6.00
CA MET A 52 1.20 5.99 6.03
C MET A 52 0.37 4.94 5.29
N PHE A 53 0.91 4.37 4.22
CA PHE A 53 0.17 3.50 3.32
C PHE A 53 1.01 2.33 2.87
N THR A 54 0.33 1.23 2.50
CA THR A 54 0.92 0.17 1.69
C THR A 54 0.28 0.25 0.31
N SER A 55 1.11 0.28 -0.72
CA SER A 55 0.67 0.34 -2.11
C SER A 55 0.84 -1.03 -2.76
N ILE A 56 -0.13 -1.43 -3.57
CA ILE A 56 -0.15 -2.70 -4.29
C ILE A 56 -0.43 -2.41 -5.76
N GLU A 57 0.27 -3.09 -6.64
CA GLU A 57 0.00 -3.01 -8.08
C GLU A 57 -0.48 -4.34 -8.60
N GLY A 58 -1.50 -4.32 -9.45
CA GLY A 58 -2.02 -5.48 -10.11
C GLY A 58 -3.34 -5.21 -10.81
N GLU A 59 -3.95 -6.25 -11.33
CA GLU A 59 -5.25 -6.20 -11.95
C GLU A 59 -6.32 -6.10 -10.85
N TRP A 60 -7.46 -5.51 -11.18
CA TRP A 60 -8.52 -5.19 -10.22
C TRP A 60 -8.89 -6.37 -9.32
N ASP A 61 -9.22 -7.52 -9.90
CA ASP A 61 -9.68 -8.66 -9.11
C ASP A 61 -8.58 -9.21 -8.20
N GLU A 62 -7.34 -9.25 -8.69
CA GLU A 62 -6.19 -9.68 -7.90
C GLU A 62 -5.96 -8.75 -6.70
N VAL A 63 -5.93 -7.44 -6.95
CA VAL A 63 -5.71 -6.45 -5.90
C VAL A 63 -6.84 -6.47 -4.87
N MET A 64 -8.09 -6.53 -5.32
CA MET A 64 -9.23 -6.53 -4.40
C MET A 64 -9.31 -7.81 -3.57
N THR A 65 -8.87 -8.94 -4.11
CA THR A 65 -8.75 -10.19 -3.35
C THR A 65 -7.74 -10.04 -2.21
N VAL A 66 -6.60 -9.39 -2.48
CA VAL A 66 -5.58 -9.13 -1.45
C VAL A 66 -6.08 -8.14 -0.42
N VAL A 67 -6.77 -7.08 -0.84
CA VAL A 67 -7.36 -6.07 0.07
C VAL A 67 -8.36 -6.75 1.03
N LYS A 68 -9.20 -7.63 0.51
CA LYS A 68 -10.15 -8.38 1.35
C LYS A 68 -9.41 -9.25 2.37
N ALA A 69 -8.41 -10.01 1.92
CA ALA A 69 -7.62 -10.86 2.82
C ALA A 69 -6.90 -10.05 3.90
N ALA A 70 -6.39 -8.87 3.54
CA ALA A 70 -5.74 -7.97 4.49
C ALA A 70 -6.73 -7.45 5.54
N CYS A 71 -7.94 -7.08 5.14
CA CYS A 71 -8.99 -6.67 6.07
C CYS A 71 -9.43 -7.81 6.99
N ASP A 72 -9.56 -9.02 6.45
CA ASP A 72 -9.89 -10.21 7.25
C ASP A 72 -8.81 -10.49 8.31
N GLU A 73 -7.53 -10.34 7.95
CA GLU A 73 -6.43 -10.46 8.91
C GLU A 73 -6.49 -9.40 10.00
N ALA A 74 -6.78 -8.15 9.63
CA ALA A 74 -6.91 -7.06 10.59
C ALA A 74 -8.06 -7.28 11.58
N MET A 75 -9.13 -7.94 11.16
CA MET A 75 -10.28 -8.29 12.03
C MET A 75 -9.89 -9.19 13.19
N ARG A 76 -8.79 -9.93 13.10
CA ARG A 76 -8.28 -10.73 14.23
C ARG A 76 -7.84 -9.85 15.38
N PHE A 77 -7.40 -8.62 15.10
CA PHE A 77 -6.89 -7.66 16.07
C PHE A 77 -7.94 -6.71 16.63
N GLY A 78 -9.11 -6.67 16.03
CA GLY A 78 -10.20 -5.83 16.51
C GLY A 78 -11.52 -6.17 15.82
N SER A 79 -12.61 -6.00 16.53
CA SER A 79 -13.95 -6.32 16.02
C SER A 79 -14.42 -5.35 14.93
N ARG A 80 -13.69 -4.27 14.72
CA ARG A 80 -14.00 -3.25 13.71
C ARG A 80 -12.73 -2.90 12.96
N VAL A 81 -12.84 -2.77 11.65
CA VAL A 81 -11.72 -2.37 10.78
C VAL A 81 -12.12 -1.15 9.98
N SER A 82 -11.29 -0.11 10.04
CA SER A 82 -11.42 1.06 9.19
C SER A 82 -10.43 0.92 8.03
N LEU A 83 -10.94 0.91 6.81
CA LEU A 83 -10.16 0.81 5.58
C LEU A 83 -10.19 2.14 4.85
N VAL A 84 -9.02 2.68 4.55
CA VAL A 84 -8.86 3.75 3.55
C VAL A 84 -8.21 3.15 2.33
N LEU A 85 -8.84 3.30 1.18
CA LEU A 85 -8.36 2.77 -0.09
C LEU A 85 -8.42 3.86 -1.14
N LYS A 86 -7.27 4.15 -1.74
CA LYS A 86 -7.17 5.03 -2.90
C LYS A 86 -6.65 4.21 -4.06
N ALA A 87 -7.36 4.21 -5.18
CA ALA A 87 -6.97 3.46 -6.37
C ALA A 87 -6.74 4.40 -7.55
N ASP A 88 -5.64 4.17 -8.25
CA ASP A 88 -5.33 4.80 -9.52
C ASP A 88 -5.44 3.73 -10.61
N ILE A 89 -6.49 3.82 -11.41
CA ILE A 89 -6.86 2.81 -12.40
C ILE A 89 -6.50 3.34 -13.78
N ARG A 90 -5.74 2.55 -14.53
CA ARG A 90 -5.27 2.96 -15.85
C ARG A 90 -5.95 2.16 -16.95
N ALA A 91 -6.46 2.86 -17.94
CA ALA A 91 -7.06 2.25 -19.14
C ALA A 91 -6.07 2.16 -20.32
N ASP A 92 -4.83 2.63 -20.14
CA ASP A 92 -3.81 2.70 -21.20
C ASP A 92 -2.90 1.48 -21.28
N GLY A 93 -3.13 0.48 -20.43
CA GLY A 93 -2.36 -0.76 -20.44
C GLY A 93 -0.97 -0.67 -19.81
N ARG A 94 -0.61 0.45 -19.21
CA ARG A 94 0.68 0.57 -18.51
C ARG A 94 0.75 -0.36 -17.32
N THR A 95 1.92 -0.95 -17.14
CA THR A 95 2.28 -1.77 -15.97
C THR A 95 3.55 -1.21 -15.34
N GLY A 96 3.91 -1.73 -14.15
CA GLY A 96 5.12 -1.28 -13.45
C GLY A 96 5.04 0.13 -12.90
N GLU A 97 3.85 0.67 -12.70
CA GLU A 97 3.64 2.06 -12.28
C GLU A 97 3.94 2.28 -10.80
N LEU A 98 4.03 1.24 -9.99
CA LEU A 98 4.39 1.35 -8.58
C LEU A 98 5.74 2.09 -8.40
N THR A 99 6.69 1.79 -9.26
CA THR A 99 7.99 2.48 -9.31
C THR A 99 8.08 3.45 -10.46
N GLY A 100 7.42 3.20 -11.58
CA GLY A 100 7.49 3.99 -12.79
C GLY A 100 7.08 5.45 -12.60
N LYS A 101 6.05 5.71 -11.82
CA LYS A 101 5.63 7.07 -11.48
C LYS A 101 6.72 7.84 -10.75
N VAL A 102 7.30 7.21 -9.73
CA VAL A 102 8.37 7.82 -8.92
C VAL A 102 9.61 8.02 -9.78
N ASP A 103 9.95 7.03 -10.62
CA ASP A 103 11.10 7.12 -11.51
C ASP A 103 10.98 8.29 -12.49
N ARG A 104 9.77 8.54 -13.04
CA ARG A 104 9.54 9.69 -13.92
C ARG A 104 9.69 11.02 -13.19
N VAL A 105 9.20 11.12 -11.96
CA VAL A 105 9.37 12.32 -11.13
C VAL A 105 10.84 12.54 -10.83
N THR A 106 11.58 11.50 -10.45
CA THR A 106 13.02 11.56 -10.19
C THR A 106 13.78 12.04 -11.41
N ALA A 107 13.46 11.50 -12.59
CA ALA A 107 14.07 11.92 -13.85
C ALA A 107 13.82 13.41 -14.15
N LYS A 108 12.60 13.90 -13.91
CA LYS A 108 12.27 15.30 -14.09
C LYS A 108 13.01 16.21 -13.13
N LEU A 109 13.18 15.80 -11.88
CA LEU A 109 13.94 16.54 -10.89
C LEU A 109 15.42 16.62 -11.28
N GLN A 110 16.01 15.53 -11.76
CA GLN A 110 17.39 15.51 -12.26
C GLN A 110 17.57 16.41 -13.48
N GLU A 111 16.62 16.36 -14.42
CA GLU A 111 16.61 17.23 -15.59
C GLU A 111 16.56 18.71 -15.17
N GLY A 112 15.69 19.08 -14.23
CA GLY A 112 15.59 20.44 -13.71
C GLY A 112 16.89 20.92 -13.06
N THR A 113 17.51 20.08 -12.25
CA THR A 113 18.81 20.39 -11.62
C THR A 113 19.90 20.62 -12.67
N ARG A 114 19.97 19.77 -13.69
CA ARG A 114 20.95 19.92 -14.77
C ARG A 114 20.75 21.24 -15.52
N LYS A 115 19.51 21.60 -15.84
CA LYS A 115 19.19 22.88 -16.51
C LYS A 115 19.60 24.09 -15.68
N LEU A 116 19.38 24.05 -14.37
CA LEU A 116 19.81 25.12 -13.47
C LEU A 116 21.34 25.27 -13.46
N GLN A 117 22.07 24.16 -13.43
CA GLN A 117 23.54 24.19 -13.48
C GLN A 117 24.05 24.75 -14.80
N GLU A 118 23.44 24.40 -15.92
CA GLU A 118 23.79 24.94 -17.24
C GLU A 118 23.47 26.42 -17.33
N GLY A 119 22.40 26.91 -16.72
CA GLY A 119 22.00 28.32 -16.73
C GLY A 119 22.84 29.23 -15.89
N THR A 120 23.75 28.72 -15.05
CA THR A 120 24.63 29.52 -14.20
C THR A 120 26.00 29.77 -14.83
N ARG A 121 26.23 29.33 -16.04
CA ARG A 121 27.50 29.54 -16.77
C ARG A 121 27.63 30.95 -17.35
#